data_4846369959e6b34ed5c29876be16568b
#
_entry.id   4846369959e6b34ed5c29876be16568b
#
_cell.length_a   1.000
_cell.length_b   1.000
_cell.length_c   1.000
_cell.angle_alpha   90.00
_cell.angle_beta   90.00
_cell.angle_gamma   90.00
#
_symmetry.space_group_name_H-M   'P 1'
#
loop_
_entity.id
_entity.type
_entity.pdbx_description
1 polymer ?
#
loop_
_entity_poly.entity_id
_entity_poly.type
_entity_poly.pdbx_seq_one_letter_code
_entity_poly.pdbx_strand_id
1 'polypeptide(L)'
;MKPASQSTIPSAGDSPPLLAAFAVALLVMIAMSWAQLAAMWTTGAFIDTDDAARMAQVRDFVAGQGWHDLTQRRLAPPDGHQSHWTRVVDVPLAAMLLFWSSFFETENAEFLARMSFTLGLFALLLWAAARLGRTLMGEAGVIPALAVVVLSGMGNVQFQWGRIDHHAPQLLVILFTLEAALRSIEPGQARRSVLVGLWAALSLSINVETLGLLAVACAAGPAVWIWRGGDRTALFGLAAGLAAGLPVAGLAFIPQGDAARLACDAISPALVSAGLIAAAALVVLGICAPRLHGAGARLTVSAAAALVAGGLAGWLNPHCLGNPYGDIDPLVREMWQDLVNESTPLAKLLRDDFQGAFPMIAPAVFAALGTVYAVAQTSGEARLKWLTMAAATTVALAVVTIEVRAMSQLYIASLWGGAFVFLRLRTTRSLTWAMPALFAITPATWSLVTPAPAGGAQAERPWSACYTPATFRDMAALPPGVVAGPVFLGSHILAHTPHSALAAPYHRMTKSIRATLDIFVAEPERARQLAAAAGVRYVALCFDPDSLGVIIKRGPNGLAAALTSTGGAIDWLRPVVETGPLRVYEVRAPAGPQP
;
A
#
# COMPACT_ATOMS: atom_id res chain seq x y z
N MET A 1 -12.53 33.66 -39.04
CA MET A 1 -12.03 32.64 -38.08
C MET A 1 -11.71 31.36 -38.86
N LYS A 2 -10.42 31.06 -39.04
CA LYS A 2 -9.99 29.80 -39.68
C LYS A 2 -10.27 28.64 -38.74
N PRO A 3 -10.77 27.50 -39.21
CA PRO A 3 -10.95 26.31 -38.35
C PRO A 3 -9.57 25.86 -37.86
N ALA A 4 -9.47 25.64 -36.54
CA ALA A 4 -8.26 25.11 -35.93
C ALA A 4 -7.95 23.75 -36.57
N SER A 5 -6.77 23.63 -37.16
CA SER A 5 -6.24 22.38 -37.70
C SER A 5 -6.27 21.31 -36.62
N GLN A 6 -6.95 20.21 -36.89
CA GLN A 6 -6.82 18.99 -36.13
C GLN A 6 -5.33 18.63 -36.10
N SER A 7 -4.69 18.75 -34.92
CA SER A 7 -3.31 18.32 -34.74
C SER A 7 -3.30 16.80 -34.77
N THR A 8 -3.06 16.23 -35.93
CA THR A 8 -2.75 14.81 -36.11
C THR A 8 -1.47 14.49 -35.32
N ILE A 9 -1.56 13.61 -34.35
CA ILE A 9 -0.41 12.97 -33.73
C ILE A 9 0.33 12.25 -34.86
N PRO A 10 1.67 12.41 -35.00
CA PRO A 10 2.41 11.79 -36.09
C PRO A 10 2.22 10.29 -36.11
N SER A 11 2.02 9.71 -37.29
CA SER A 11 2.05 8.26 -37.52
C SER A 11 3.38 7.69 -37.04
N ALA A 12 3.35 6.49 -36.47
CA ALA A 12 4.49 5.75 -35.97
C ALA A 12 5.49 5.41 -37.10
N GLY A 13 6.38 6.36 -37.39
CA GLY A 13 7.62 6.10 -38.09
C GLY A 13 8.67 5.74 -37.04
N ASP A 14 9.26 4.54 -37.16
CA ASP A 14 10.43 4.06 -36.39
C ASP A 14 10.29 4.02 -34.86
N SER A 15 9.16 3.59 -34.32
CA SER A 15 9.09 3.18 -32.91
C SER A 15 9.84 1.85 -32.75
N PRO A 16 10.78 1.74 -31.77
CA PRO A 16 11.42 0.46 -31.49
C PRO A 16 10.34 -0.60 -31.20
N PRO A 17 10.56 -1.87 -31.53
CA PRO A 17 9.61 -2.93 -31.23
C PRO A 17 9.25 -2.89 -29.75
N LEU A 18 7.97 -2.96 -29.41
CA LEU A 18 7.44 -2.82 -28.06
C LEU A 18 8.20 -3.70 -27.04
N LEU A 19 8.55 -4.93 -27.46
CA LEU A 19 9.34 -5.85 -26.64
C LEU A 19 10.73 -5.30 -26.28
N ALA A 20 11.40 -4.63 -27.23
CA ALA A 20 12.71 -4.03 -26.95
C ALA A 20 12.58 -2.85 -25.98
N ALA A 21 11.58 -1.98 -26.16
CA ALA A 21 11.33 -0.88 -25.23
C ALA A 21 10.99 -1.38 -23.82
N PHE A 22 10.19 -2.45 -23.73
CA PHE A 22 9.85 -3.10 -22.47
C PHE A 22 11.09 -3.72 -21.79
N ALA A 23 11.90 -4.49 -22.54
CA ALA A 23 13.12 -5.09 -22.03
C ALA A 23 14.11 -4.04 -21.53
N VAL A 24 14.31 -2.95 -22.29
CA VAL A 24 15.18 -1.83 -21.88
C VAL A 24 14.64 -1.18 -20.61
N ALA A 25 13.34 -0.88 -20.52
CA ALA A 25 12.73 -0.30 -19.33
C ALA A 25 12.94 -1.20 -18.09
N LEU A 26 12.73 -2.50 -18.24
CA LEU A 26 12.95 -3.48 -17.17
C LEU A 26 14.43 -3.52 -16.74
N LEU A 27 15.35 -3.59 -17.69
CA LEU A 27 16.80 -3.59 -17.40
C LEU A 27 17.24 -2.29 -16.70
N VAL A 28 16.71 -1.14 -17.12
CA VAL A 28 17.00 0.15 -16.46
C VAL A 28 16.48 0.14 -15.02
N MET A 29 15.25 -0.34 -14.77
CA MET A 29 14.73 -0.48 -13.40
C MET A 29 15.62 -1.40 -12.53
N ILE A 30 16.07 -2.54 -13.07
CA ILE A 30 16.98 -3.44 -12.38
C ILE A 30 18.31 -2.74 -12.07
N ALA A 31 18.88 -2.05 -13.05
CA ALA A 31 20.16 -1.35 -12.88
C ALA A 31 20.06 -0.22 -11.85
N MET A 32 18.98 0.57 -11.86
CA MET A 32 18.77 1.65 -10.88
C MET A 32 18.61 1.15 -9.45
N SER A 33 18.11 -0.07 -9.26
CA SER A 33 17.90 -0.69 -7.95
C SER A 33 18.97 -1.73 -7.58
N TRP A 34 20.07 -1.83 -8.35
CA TRP A 34 21.10 -2.86 -8.17
C TRP A 34 21.73 -2.85 -6.78
N ALA A 35 22.04 -1.67 -6.23
CA ALA A 35 22.62 -1.56 -4.88
C ALA A 35 21.71 -2.14 -3.81
N GLN A 36 20.40 -1.89 -3.90
CA GLN A 36 19.41 -2.46 -3.00
C GLN A 36 19.32 -3.98 -3.15
N LEU A 37 19.28 -4.49 -4.37
CA LEU A 37 19.28 -5.93 -4.64
C LEU A 37 20.51 -6.61 -4.05
N ALA A 38 21.70 -6.02 -4.24
CA ALA A 38 22.95 -6.52 -3.67
C ALA A 38 22.94 -6.51 -2.13
N ALA A 39 22.45 -5.45 -1.51
CA ALA A 39 22.32 -5.36 -0.06
C ALA A 39 21.37 -6.43 0.49
N MET A 40 20.23 -6.66 -0.16
CA MET A 40 19.28 -7.71 0.24
C MET A 40 19.84 -9.12 0.06
N TRP A 41 20.61 -9.36 -1.01
CA TRP A 41 21.30 -10.63 -1.23
C TRP A 41 22.26 -10.94 -0.08
N THR A 42 23.01 -9.95 0.40
CA THR A 42 24.00 -10.13 1.46
C THR A 42 23.40 -10.21 2.86
N THR A 43 22.27 -9.52 3.12
CA THR A 43 21.68 -9.43 4.46
C THR A 43 20.50 -10.38 4.66
N GLY A 44 19.80 -10.78 3.61
CA GLY A 44 18.54 -11.51 3.69
C GLY A 44 17.36 -10.70 4.27
N ALA A 45 17.58 -9.42 4.61
CA ALA A 45 16.62 -8.59 5.33
C ALA A 45 15.28 -8.42 4.58
N PHE A 46 14.21 -8.22 5.33
CA PHE A 46 12.95 -7.70 4.81
C PHE A 46 13.03 -6.19 4.68
N ILE A 47 12.23 -5.62 3.75
CA ILE A 47 12.21 -4.17 3.51
C ILE A 47 11.56 -3.45 4.69
N ASP A 48 10.45 -4.00 5.19
CA ASP A 48 9.75 -3.47 6.35
C ASP A 48 9.05 -4.58 7.18
N THR A 49 8.29 -4.15 8.17
CA THR A 49 7.56 -5.02 9.09
C THR A 49 6.45 -5.82 8.41
N ASP A 50 5.82 -5.25 7.39
CA ASP A 50 4.72 -5.90 6.68
C ASP A 50 5.22 -7.06 5.81
N ASP A 51 6.39 -6.90 5.18
CA ASP A 51 7.04 -7.98 4.44
C ASP A 51 7.40 -9.16 5.35
N ALA A 52 7.94 -8.85 6.55
CA ALA A 52 8.29 -9.87 7.55
C ALA A 52 7.05 -10.65 8.01
N ALA A 53 5.97 -9.95 8.37
CA ALA A 53 4.73 -10.58 8.78
C ALA A 53 4.04 -11.33 7.65
N ARG A 54 4.08 -10.79 6.42
CA ARG A 54 3.53 -11.45 5.22
C ARG A 54 4.24 -12.78 4.97
N MET A 55 5.57 -12.81 5.04
CA MET A 55 6.30 -14.07 4.86
C MET A 55 5.93 -15.10 5.93
N ALA A 56 5.76 -14.69 7.20
CA ALA A 56 5.27 -15.58 8.24
C ALA A 56 3.87 -16.12 7.94
N GLN A 57 2.95 -15.26 7.45
CA GLN A 57 1.60 -15.66 7.01
C GLN A 57 1.64 -16.66 5.84
N VAL A 58 2.54 -16.46 4.88
CA VAL A 58 2.73 -17.38 3.75
C VAL A 58 3.31 -18.73 4.21
N ARG A 59 4.28 -18.72 5.15
CA ARG A 59 4.80 -19.98 5.75
C ARG A 59 3.71 -20.77 6.44
N ASP A 60 2.87 -20.12 7.24
CA ASP A 60 1.76 -20.79 7.93
C ASP A 60 0.75 -21.36 6.93
N PHE A 61 0.47 -20.64 5.83
CA PHE A 61 -0.39 -21.11 4.75
C PHE A 61 0.18 -22.34 4.04
N VAL A 62 1.46 -22.32 3.67
CA VAL A 62 2.17 -23.47 3.06
C VAL A 62 2.25 -24.65 4.03
N ALA A 63 2.35 -24.40 5.34
CA ALA A 63 2.32 -25.42 6.39
C ALA A 63 0.92 -26.00 6.66
N GLY A 64 -0.13 -25.56 5.93
CA GLY A 64 -1.47 -26.14 6.01
C GLY A 64 -2.49 -25.32 6.79
N GLN A 65 -2.21 -24.06 7.12
CA GLN A 65 -3.23 -23.17 7.66
C GLN A 65 -4.40 -23.03 6.69
N GLY A 66 -5.63 -23.13 7.21
CA GLY A 66 -6.85 -23.09 6.38
C GLY A 66 -6.97 -21.81 5.53
N TRP A 67 -7.61 -21.93 4.37
CA TRP A 67 -7.77 -20.82 3.42
C TRP A 67 -8.40 -19.56 4.05
N HIS A 68 -9.46 -19.72 4.84
CA HIS A 68 -10.16 -18.64 5.52
C HIS A 68 -9.64 -18.35 6.94
N ASP A 69 -8.66 -19.08 7.42
CA ASP A 69 -7.99 -18.82 8.71
C ASP A 69 -6.79 -17.91 8.47
N LEU A 70 -6.94 -16.63 8.80
CA LEU A 70 -5.89 -15.62 8.71
C LEU A 70 -5.31 -15.26 10.08
N THR A 71 -5.51 -16.13 11.08
CA THR A 71 -5.07 -15.89 12.46
C THR A 71 -3.58 -16.16 12.60
N GLN A 72 -2.81 -15.12 12.91
CA GLN A 72 -1.42 -15.22 13.31
C GLN A 72 -1.34 -15.57 14.80
N ARG A 73 -1.25 -16.88 15.10
CA ARG A 73 -1.32 -17.39 16.48
C ARG A 73 -0.12 -17.00 17.32
N ARG A 74 1.01 -16.69 16.69
CA ARG A 74 2.22 -16.22 17.36
C ARG A 74 2.27 -14.72 17.60
N LEU A 75 1.23 -13.95 17.18
CA LEU A 75 1.03 -12.55 17.55
C LEU A 75 -0.08 -12.45 18.59
N ALA A 76 0.16 -11.67 19.65
CA ALA A 76 -0.79 -11.43 20.74
C ALA A 76 -1.38 -12.73 21.34
N PRO A 77 -0.57 -13.70 21.74
CA PRO A 77 -1.09 -14.92 22.38
C PRO A 77 -1.79 -14.59 23.72
N PRO A 78 -2.81 -15.38 24.15
CA PRO A 78 -3.27 -16.62 23.53
C PRO A 78 -4.26 -16.44 22.39
N ASP A 79 -4.88 -15.25 22.22
CA ASP A 79 -5.98 -15.03 21.28
C ASP A 79 -5.53 -15.07 19.81
N GLY A 80 -4.29 -14.67 19.56
CA GLY A 80 -3.77 -14.48 18.21
C GLY A 80 -4.24 -13.15 17.58
N HIS A 81 -3.64 -12.81 16.45
CA HIS A 81 -4.01 -11.64 15.66
C HIS A 81 -4.67 -12.06 14.35
N GLN A 82 -5.91 -11.66 14.10
CA GLN A 82 -6.55 -11.86 12.82
C GLN A 82 -6.07 -10.82 11.82
N SER A 83 -5.26 -11.24 10.85
CA SER A 83 -4.77 -10.40 9.78
C SER A 83 -5.94 -9.88 8.93
N HIS A 84 -5.83 -8.63 8.48
CA HIS A 84 -6.75 -8.05 7.50
C HIS A 84 -6.29 -8.29 6.05
N TRP A 85 -5.13 -8.92 5.85
CA TRP A 85 -4.59 -9.25 4.54
C TRP A 85 -5.13 -10.60 4.06
N THR A 86 -5.76 -10.57 2.91
CA THR A 86 -6.35 -11.77 2.32
C THR A 86 -5.33 -12.64 1.60
N ARG A 87 -5.74 -13.85 1.22
CA ARG A 87 -4.92 -14.79 0.44
C ARG A 87 -4.61 -14.35 -0.99
N VAL A 88 -5.18 -13.25 -1.50
CA VAL A 88 -4.93 -12.75 -2.86
C VAL A 88 -3.43 -12.56 -3.14
N VAL A 89 -2.69 -12.01 -2.18
CA VAL A 89 -1.24 -11.79 -2.29
C VAL A 89 -0.46 -13.02 -1.84
N ASP A 90 -0.96 -13.77 -0.86
CA ASP A 90 -0.28 -14.96 -0.33
C ASP A 90 -0.18 -16.08 -1.36
N VAL A 91 -1.22 -16.27 -2.21
CA VAL A 91 -1.25 -17.37 -3.19
C VAL A 91 -0.09 -17.32 -4.19
N PRO A 92 0.16 -16.23 -4.91
CA PRO A 92 1.29 -16.19 -5.83
C PRO A 92 2.64 -16.30 -5.10
N LEU A 93 2.78 -15.75 -3.90
CA LEU A 93 3.97 -15.90 -3.08
C LEU A 93 4.17 -17.37 -2.63
N ALA A 94 3.12 -18.02 -2.14
CA ALA A 94 3.15 -19.44 -1.76
C ALA A 94 3.52 -20.33 -2.94
N ALA A 95 2.95 -20.06 -4.14
CA ALA A 95 3.29 -20.80 -5.34
C ALA A 95 4.77 -20.64 -5.72
N MET A 96 5.32 -19.42 -5.63
CA MET A 96 6.74 -19.17 -5.89
C MET A 96 7.63 -19.81 -4.83
N LEU A 97 7.22 -19.74 -3.55
CA LEU A 97 7.95 -20.40 -2.46
C LEU A 97 8.00 -21.92 -2.65
N LEU A 98 6.88 -22.56 -2.93
CA LEU A 98 6.82 -24.00 -3.21
C LEU A 98 7.66 -24.39 -4.44
N PHE A 99 7.61 -23.58 -5.50
CA PHE A 99 8.43 -23.80 -6.69
C PHE A 99 9.93 -23.78 -6.35
N TRP A 100 10.41 -22.72 -5.67
CA TRP A 100 11.82 -22.60 -5.35
C TRP A 100 12.29 -23.58 -4.27
N SER A 101 11.42 -23.96 -3.32
CA SER A 101 11.72 -24.98 -2.31
C SER A 101 11.95 -26.37 -2.91
N SER A 102 11.55 -26.60 -4.17
CA SER A 102 11.86 -27.84 -4.87
C SER A 102 13.34 -27.95 -5.31
N PHE A 103 14.07 -26.83 -5.30
CA PHE A 103 15.45 -26.76 -5.81
C PHE A 103 16.45 -26.22 -4.80
N PHE A 104 16.00 -25.49 -3.78
CA PHE A 104 16.84 -24.75 -2.83
C PHE A 104 16.36 -24.94 -1.39
N GLU A 105 17.29 -24.78 -0.45
CA GLU A 105 16.98 -24.72 0.98
C GLU A 105 16.10 -23.50 1.32
N THR A 106 15.40 -23.57 2.45
CA THR A 106 14.34 -22.65 2.85
C THR A 106 14.74 -21.16 2.70
N GLU A 107 15.91 -20.75 3.21
CA GLU A 107 16.34 -19.34 3.15
C GLU A 107 16.51 -18.84 1.72
N ASN A 108 17.15 -19.64 0.87
CA ASN A 108 17.34 -19.31 -0.53
C ASN A 108 16.03 -19.35 -1.32
N ALA A 109 15.16 -20.33 -1.03
CA ALA A 109 13.85 -20.44 -1.66
C ALA A 109 12.97 -19.22 -1.33
N GLU A 110 12.96 -18.75 -0.11
CA GLU A 110 12.23 -17.55 0.31
C GLU A 110 12.78 -16.28 -0.34
N PHE A 111 14.10 -16.16 -0.39
CA PHE A 111 14.74 -15.03 -1.09
C PHE A 111 14.33 -15.01 -2.57
N LEU A 112 14.45 -16.14 -3.26
CA LEU A 112 14.09 -16.27 -4.67
C LEU A 112 12.60 -16.06 -4.93
N ALA A 113 11.73 -16.50 -4.00
CA ALA A 113 10.29 -16.25 -4.08
C ALA A 113 9.99 -14.75 -4.01
N ARG A 114 10.58 -14.01 -3.05
CA ARG A 114 10.45 -12.56 -2.94
C ARG A 114 10.94 -11.84 -4.19
N MET A 115 12.11 -12.23 -4.72
CA MET A 115 12.68 -11.63 -5.93
C MET A 115 11.83 -11.90 -7.17
N SER A 116 11.37 -13.16 -7.34
CA SER A 116 10.50 -13.56 -8.46
C SER A 116 9.17 -12.82 -8.43
N PHE A 117 8.57 -12.66 -7.24
CA PHE A 117 7.34 -11.92 -7.04
C PHE A 117 7.51 -10.45 -7.46
N THR A 118 8.56 -9.80 -6.97
CA THR A 118 8.83 -8.39 -7.30
C THR A 118 9.12 -8.21 -8.79
N LEU A 119 9.89 -9.10 -9.40
CA LEU A 119 10.16 -9.07 -10.85
C LEU A 119 8.87 -9.20 -11.67
N GLY A 120 7.97 -10.08 -11.25
CA GLY A 120 6.65 -10.22 -11.86
C GLY A 120 5.80 -8.94 -11.74
N LEU A 121 5.83 -8.30 -10.57
CA LEU A 121 5.14 -7.03 -10.34
C LEU A 121 5.73 -5.90 -11.20
N PHE A 122 7.06 -5.81 -11.35
CA PHE A 122 7.69 -4.86 -12.27
C PHE A 122 7.27 -5.07 -13.72
N ALA A 123 7.26 -6.31 -14.18
CA ALA A 123 6.83 -6.63 -15.54
C ALA A 123 5.36 -6.22 -15.77
N LEU A 124 4.48 -6.51 -14.80
CA LEU A 124 3.07 -6.12 -14.84
C LEU A 124 2.89 -4.60 -14.77
N LEU A 125 3.69 -3.89 -13.99
CA LEU A 125 3.67 -2.42 -13.91
C LEU A 125 4.01 -1.79 -15.25
N LEU A 126 5.08 -2.25 -15.90
CA LEU A 126 5.47 -1.76 -17.22
C LEU A 126 4.40 -2.09 -18.27
N TRP A 127 3.81 -3.27 -18.20
CA TRP A 127 2.71 -3.66 -19.10
C TRP A 127 1.47 -2.76 -18.90
N ALA A 128 1.06 -2.53 -17.65
CA ALA A 128 -0.04 -1.62 -17.31
C ALA A 128 0.25 -0.19 -17.79
N ALA A 129 1.48 0.29 -17.60
CA ALA A 129 1.94 1.59 -18.08
C ALA A 129 1.84 1.73 -19.60
N ALA A 130 2.33 0.74 -20.35
CA ALA A 130 2.25 0.73 -21.80
C ALA A 130 0.80 0.76 -22.29
N ARG A 131 -0.10 -0.03 -21.66
CA ARG A 131 -1.54 -0.04 -21.99
C ARG A 131 -2.21 1.29 -21.71
N LEU A 132 -1.95 1.88 -20.53
CA LEU A 132 -2.55 3.15 -20.14
C LEU A 132 -2.01 4.31 -20.99
N GLY A 133 -0.71 4.33 -21.25
CA GLY A 133 -0.08 5.29 -22.18
C GLY A 133 -0.70 5.24 -23.57
N ARG A 134 -0.90 4.02 -24.11
CA ARG A 134 -1.61 3.81 -25.40
C ARG A 134 -3.06 4.31 -25.35
N THR A 135 -3.76 4.06 -24.27
CA THR A 135 -5.17 4.47 -24.10
C THR A 135 -5.34 5.99 -24.02
N LEU A 136 -4.37 6.69 -23.40
CA LEU A 136 -4.40 8.14 -23.23
C LEU A 136 -3.83 8.91 -24.43
N MET A 137 -2.76 8.40 -25.06
CA MET A 137 -1.93 9.15 -26.02
C MET A 137 -1.69 8.39 -27.34
N GLY A 138 -2.34 7.24 -27.55
CA GLY A 138 -2.07 6.37 -28.70
C GLY A 138 -0.72 5.67 -28.63
N GLU A 139 -0.27 5.08 -29.74
CA GLU A 139 1.00 4.34 -29.81
C GLU A 139 2.21 5.19 -29.42
N ALA A 140 2.20 6.48 -29.79
CA ALA A 140 3.26 7.43 -29.45
C ALA A 140 3.42 7.66 -27.94
N GLY A 141 2.39 7.35 -27.15
CA GLY A 141 2.39 7.48 -25.69
C GLY A 141 3.04 6.32 -24.95
N VAL A 142 3.32 5.19 -25.61
CA VAL A 142 3.85 3.98 -24.94
C VAL A 142 5.22 4.22 -24.34
N ILE A 143 6.18 4.70 -25.12
CA ILE A 143 7.55 4.96 -24.66
C ILE A 143 7.59 6.05 -23.57
N PRO A 144 6.93 7.22 -23.73
CA PRO A 144 6.82 8.18 -22.64
C PRO A 144 6.22 7.59 -21.34
N ALA A 145 5.20 6.75 -21.46
CA ALA A 145 4.58 6.10 -20.30
C ALA A 145 5.56 5.15 -19.57
N LEU A 146 6.33 4.35 -20.29
CA LEU A 146 7.38 3.52 -19.71
C LEU A 146 8.46 4.38 -19.05
N ALA A 147 8.91 5.43 -19.73
CA ALA A 147 9.94 6.33 -19.20
C ALA A 147 9.53 7.01 -17.90
N VAL A 148 8.30 7.55 -17.82
CA VAL A 148 7.83 8.21 -16.59
C VAL A 148 7.70 7.24 -15.42
N VAL A 149 7.30 5.98 -15.64
CA VAL A 149 7.25 4.97 -14.59
C VAL A 149 8.63 4.62 -14.08
N VAL A 150 9.59 4.38 -14.98
CA VAL A 150 10.98 4.04 -14.61
C VAL A 150 11.63 5.19 -13.83
N LEU A 151 11.43 6.44 -14.26
CA LEU A 151 12.10 7.61 -13.67
C LEU A 151 11.40 8.18 -12.44
N SER A 152 10.14 7.84 -12.19
CA SER A 152 9.33 8.41 -11.09
C SER A 152 9.74 7.96 -9.69
N GLY A 153 10.62 6.99 -9.57
CA GLY A 153 10.99 6.40 -8.28
C GLY A 153 9.93 5.45 -7.69
N MET A 154 8.82 5.16 -8.40
CA MET A 154 7.82 4.17 -7.93
C MET A 154 8.45 2.80 -7.67
N GLY A 155 9.45 2.41 -8.49
CA GLY A 155 10.24 1.21 -8.27
C GLY A 155 10.99 1.22 -6.94
N ASN A 156 11.32 2.39 -6.41
CA ASN A 156 12.07 2.54 -5.17
C ASN A 156 11.19 2.72 -3.92
N VAL A 157 9.86 2.73 -4.06
CA VAL A 157 8.94 2.89 -2.92
C VAL A 157 8.07 1.65 -2.77
N GLN A 158 7.15 1.38 -3.68
CA GLN A 158 6.19 0.27 -3.53
C GLN A 158 6.59 -0.99 -4.31
N PHE A 159 7.42 -0.84 -5.35
CA PHE A 159 7.90 -1.96 -6.16
C PHE A 159 9.38 -2.28 -5.87
N GLN A 160 9.85 -2.06 -4.65
CA GLN A 160 11.20 -2.39 -4.21
C GLN A 160 11.47 -3.89 -4.30
N TRP A 161 12.72 -4.27 -4.58
CA TRP A 161 13.13 -5.65 -4.55
C TRP A 161 12.83 -6.29 -3.19
N GLY A 162 12.16 -7.44 -3.23
CA GLY A 162 11.79 -8.19 -2.04
C GLY A 162 10.62 -7.63 -1.25
N ARG A 163 10.01 -6.54 -1.69
CA ARG A 163 8.77 -6.05 -1.11
C ARG A 163 7.62 -6.96 -1.52
N ILE A 164 6.95 -7.55 -0.55
CA ILE A 164 5.91 -8.56 -0.75
C ILE A 164 4.59 -8.18 -0.09
N ASP A 165 4.46 -6.94 0.35
CA ASP A 165 3.23 -6.42 0.93
C ASP A 165 2.10 -6.30 -0.11
N HIS A 166 0.98 -5.73 0.29
CA HIS A 166 -0.23 -5.62 -0.53
C HIS A 166 -0.26 -4.36 -1.42
N HIS A 167 0.60 -3.37 -1.19
CA HIS A 167 0.52 -2.08 -1.87
C HIS A 167 0.80 -2.18 -3.38
N ALA A 168 1.90 -2.84 -3.79
CA ALA A 168 2.23 -2.96 -5.21
C ALA A 168 1.17 -3.73 -6.02
N PRO A 169 0.67 -4.91 -5.57
CA PRO A 169 -0.44 -5.59 -6.22
C PRO A 169 -1.70 -4.72 -6.32
N GLN A 170 -2.03 -3.97 -5.27
CA GLN A 170 -3.22 -3.10 -5.27
C GLN A 170 -3.09 -1.96 -6.27
N LEU A 171 -1.93 -1.29 -6.33
CA LEU A 171 -1.64 -0.23 -7.31
C LEU A 171 -1.74 -0.74 -8.75
N LEU A 172 -1.29 -1.98 -9.02
CA LEU A 172 -1.45 -2.62 -10.32
C LEU A 172 -2.92 -2.83 -10.68
N VAL A 173 -3.73 -3.35 -9.75
CA VAL A 173 -5.15 -3.56 -9.99
C VAL A 173 -5.86 -2.22 -10.25
N ILE A 174 -5.48 -1.15 -9.55
CA ILE A 174 -5.99 0.21 -9.81
C ILE A 174 -5.61 0.70 -11.22
N LEU A 175 -4.39 0.48 -11.66
CA LEU A 175 -3.98 0.85 -13.03
C LEU A 175 -4.82 0.13 -14.09
N PHE A 176 -5.10 -1.17 -13.92
CA PHE A 176 -5.98 -1.93 -14.80
C PHE A 176 -7.44 -1.45 -14.70
N THR A 177 -7.91 -1.08 -13.51
CA THR A 177 -9.24 -0.52 -13.29
C THR A 177 -9.40 0.81 -14.02
N LEU A 178 -8.43 1.72 -13.88
CA LEU A 178 -8.42 3.01 -14.58
C LEU A 178 -8.35 2.81 -16.10
N GLU A 179 -7.50 1.91 -16.59
CA GLU A 179 -7.42 1.61 -18.03
C GLU A 179 -8.75 1.09 -18.57
N ALA A 180 -9.40 0.15 -17.86
CA ALA A 180 -10.72 -0.35 -18.24
C ALA A 180 -11.78 0.76 -18.23
N ALA A 181 -11.76 1.64 -17.22
CA ALA A 181 -12.65 2.79 -17.12
C ALA A 181 -12.45 3.76 -18.29
N LEU A 182 -11.22 4.12 -18.62
CA LEU A 182 -10.91 5.00 -19.76
C LEU A 182 -11.34 4.40 -21.10
N ARG A 183 -11.18 3.09 -21.27
CA ARG A 183 -11.64 2.40 -22.48
C ARG A 183 -13.15 2.27 -22.55
N SER A 184 -13.86 2.19 -21.41
CA SER A 184 -15.32 2.15 -21.41
C SER A 184 -15.96 3.46 -21.90
N ILE A 185 -15.21 4.56 -21.92
CA ILE A 185 -15.64 5.87 -22.45
C ILE A 185 -15.62 5.88 -23.99
N GLU A 186 -14.85 4.99 -24.62
CA GLU A 186 -14.72 4.92 -26.09
C GLU A 186 -16.02 4.44 -26.74
N PRO A 187 -16.39 4.93 -27.95
CA PRO A 187 -17.57 4.50 -28.66
C PRO A 187 -17.60 2.98 -28.86
N GLY A 188 -18.74 2.35 -28.57
CA GLY A 188 -18.92 0.91 -28.71
C GLY A 188 -18.17 0.05 -27.69
N GLN A 189 -17.44 0.65 -26.74
CA GLN A 189 -16.65 -0.07 -25.74
C GLN A 189 -17.30 -0.04 -24.34
N ALA A 190 -18.48 0.53 -24.19
CA ALA A 190 -19.17 0.67 -22.89
C ALA A 190 -19.32 -0.65 -22.11
N ARG A 191 -19.42 -1.79 -22.81
CA ARG A 191 -19.39 -3.14 -22.19
C ARG A 191 -18.12 -3.42 -21.36
N ARG A 192 -17.01 -2.70 -21.59
CA ARG A 192 -15.78 -2.81 -20.79
C ARG A 192 -15.95 -2.36 -19.35
N SER A 193 -17.04 -1.65 -19.04
CA SER A 193 -17.41 -1.33 -17.65
C SER A 193 -17.58 -2.58 -16.77
N VAL A 194 -17.86 -3.77 -17.36
CA VAL A 194 -17.83 -5.05 -16.62
C VAL A 194 -16.46 -5.27 -15.98
N LEU A 195 -15.38 -5.02 -16.74
CA LEU A 195 -14.01 -5.16 -16.24
C LEU A 195 -13.72 -4.18 -15.11
N VAL A 196 -14.28 -2.96 -15.16
CA VAL A 196 -14.14 -1.99 -14.05
C VAL A 196 -14.71 -2.58 -12.76
N GLY A 197 -15.90 -3.16 -12.80
CA GLY A 197 -16.53 -3.81 -11.64
C GLY A 197 -15.76 -5.03 -11.13
N LEU A 198 -15.23 -5.87 -12.03
CA LEU A 198 -14.43 -7.04 -11.66
C LEU A 198 -13.08 -6.65 -11.03
N TRP A 199 -12.36 -5.69 -11.63
CA TRP A 199 -11.12 -5.17 -11.06
C TRP A 199 -11.36 -4.45 -9.74
N ALA A 200 -12.48 -3.72 -9.59
CA ALA A 200 -12.85 -3.10 -8.32
C ALA A 200 -13.06 -4.15 -7.22
N ALA A 201 -13.76 -5.24 -7.51
CA ALA A 201 -13.94 -6.34 -6.57
C ALA A 201 -12.60 -6.99 -6.17
N LEU A 202 -11.68 -7.19 -7.13
CA LEU A 202 -10.34 -7.71 -6.85
C LEU A 202 -9.52 -6.73 -6.00
N SER A 203 -9.56 -5.42 -6.29
CA SER A 203 -8.86 -4.41 -5.48
C SER A 203 -9.36 -4.40 -4.03
N LEU A 204 -10.67 -4.44 -3.82
CA LEU A 204 -11.27 -4.52 -2.49
C LEU A 204 -10.93 -5.83 -1.76
N SER A 205 -10.62 -6.90 -2.49
CA SER A 205 -10.12 -8.16 -1.91
C SER A 205 -8.67 -8.04 -1.41
N ILE A 206 -7.90 -7.09 -1.91
CA ILE A 206 -6.53 -6.84 -1.46
C ILE A 206 -6.54 -5.90 -0.25
N ASN A 207 -7.10 -4.70 -0.41
CA ASN A 207 -7.22 -3.67 0.63
C ASN A 207 -8.23 -2.59 0.20
N VAL A 208 -8.68 -1.75 1.14
CA VAL A 208 -9.62 -0.63 0.89
C VAL A 208 -8.92 0.72 0.66
N GLU A 209 -7.61 0.81 0.80
CA GLU A 209 -6.85 2.08 0.75
C GLU A 209 -7.07 2.87 -0.55
N THR A 210 -7.30 2.19 -1.67
CA THR A 210 -7.51 2.83 -2.97
C THR A 210 -8.97 3.14 -3.29
N LEU A 211 -9.87 3.10 -2.30
CA LEU A 211 -11.31 3.28 -2.50
C LEU A 211 -11.65 4.59 -3.24
N GLY A 212 -10.92 5.67 -3.00
CA GLY A 212 -11.09 6.94 -3.69
C GLY A 212 -10.84 6.84 -5.20
N LEU A 213 -9.78 6.16 -5.61
CA LEU A 213 -9.48 5.92 -7.03
C LEU A 213 -10.45 4.94 -7.68
N LEU A 214 -10.89 3.92 -6.93
CA LEU A 214 -11.96 3.01 -7.38
C LEU A 214 -13.26 3.75 -7.64
N ALA A 215 -13.65 4.67 -6.74
CA ALA A 215 -14.84 5.48 -6.91
C ALA A 215 -14.78 6.32 -8.21
N VAL A 216 -13.65 6.94 -8.51
CA VAL A 216 -13.43 7.68 -9.76
C VAL A 216 -13.53 6.77 -10.97
N ALA A 217 -12.87 5.60 -10.94
CA ALA A 217 -12.92 4.64 -12.05
C ALA A 217 -14.35 4.12 -12.29
N CYS A 218 -15.07 3.76 -11.23
CA CYS A 218 -16.46 3.33 -11.31
C CYS A 218 -17.40 4.45 -11.80
N ALA A 219 -17.11 5.70 -11.46
CA ALA A 219 -17.92 6.84 -11.89
C ALA A 219 -17.70 7.24 -13.36
N ALA A 220 -16.61 6.85 -14.00
CA ALA A 220 -16.23 7.31 -15.35
C ALA A 220 -17.30 7.02 -16.41
N GLY A 221 -17.74 5.77 -16.54
CA GLY A 221 -18.80 5.38 -17.48
C GLY A 221 -20.15 6.06 -17.17
N PRO A 222 -20.67 5.97 -15.93
CA PRO A 222 -21.86 6.71 -15.50
C PRO A 222 -21.80 8.23 -15.75
N ALA A 223 -20.66 8.89 -15.50
CA ALA A 223 -20.49 10.31 -15.73
C ALA A 223 -20.64 10.68 -17.22
N VAL A 224 -20.05 9.86 -18.11
CA VAL A 224 -20.23 10.05 -19.56
C VAL A 224 -21.68 9.85 -19.98
N TRP A 225 -22.36 8.85 -19.42
CA TRP A 225 -23.79 8.66 -19.66
C TRP A 225 -24.62 9.85 -19.15
N ILE A 226 -24.33 10.38 -17.96
CA ILE A 226 -25.02 11.58 -17.43
C ILE A 226 -24.86 12.75 -18.39
N TRP A 227 -23.65 12.99 -18.90
CA TRP A 227 -23.36 14.14 -19.76
C TRP A 227 -23.94 13.99 -21.16
N ARG A 228 -23.65 12.87 -21.84
CA ARG A 228 -24.00 12.65 -23.26
C ARG A 228 -25.38 12.03 -23.45
N GLY A 229 -25.86 11.24 -22.49
CA GLY A 229 -27.03 10.38 -22.66
C GLY A 229 -26.73 9.20 -23.60
N GLY A 230 -27.78 8.65 -24.19
CA GLY A 230 -27.69 7.58 -25.19
C GLY A 230 -27.38 6.22 -24.60
N ASP A 231 -26.20 5.69 -24.85
CA ASP A 231 -25.83 4.31 -24.48
C ASP A 231 -25.72 4.11 -22.96
N ARG A 232 -26.62 3.27 -22.42
CA ARG A 232 -26.68 2.85 -21.01
C ARG A 232 -25.89 1.60 -20.69
N THR A 233 -25.21 1.02 -21.68
CA THR A 233 -24.44 -0.23 -21.54
C THR A 233 -23.38 -0.11 -20.45
N ALA A 234 -22.82 1.09 -20.25
CA ALA A 234 -21.84 1.33 -19.19
C ALA A 234 -22.42 1.13 -17.78
N LEU A 235 -23.68 1.52 -17.54
CA LEU A 235 -24.35 1.33 -16.25
C LEU A 235 -24.56 -0.16 -15.97
N PHE A 236 -25.14 -0.89 -16.92
CA PHE A 236 -25.37 -2.33 -16.79
C PHE A 236 -24.08 -3.12 -16.73
N GLY A 237 -23.05 -2.73 -17.51
CA GLY A 237 -21.76 -3.37 -17.49
C GLY A 237 -21.10 -3.26 -16.12
N LEU A 238 -21.03 -2.06 -15.55
CA LEU A 238 -20.49 -1.85 -14.21
C LEU A 238 -21.28 -2.63 -13.15
N ALA A 239 -22.62 -2.56 -13.22
CA ALA A 239 -23.48 -3.30 -12.31
C ALA A 239 -23.23 -4.81 -12.39
N ALA A 240 -23.11 -5.38 -13.60
CA ALA A 240 -22.83 -6.80 -13.81
C ALA A 240 -21.45 -7.19 -13.26
N GLY A 241 -20.43 -6.35 -13.49
CA GLY A 241 -19.07 -6.59 -12.96
C GLY A 241 -19.03 -6.60 -11.43
N LEU A 242 -19.70 -5.64 -10.79
CA LEU A 242 -19.81 -5.59 -9.32
C LEU A 242 -20.63 -6.75 -8.78
N ALA A 243 -21.79 -7.04 -9.38
CA ALA A 243 -22.69 -8.10 -8.95
C ALA A 243 -22.08 -9.51 -9.12
N ALA A 244 -21.19 -9.70 -10.08
CA ALA A 244 -20.46 -10.96 -10.24
C ALA A 244 -19.20 -11.00 -9.37
N GLY A 245 -18.41 -9.93 -9.37
CA GLY A 245 -17.10 -9.90 -8.72
C GLY A 245 -17.17 -9.89 -7.19
N LEU A 246 -18.05 -9.07 -6.61
CA LEU A 246 -18.11 -8.91 -5.14
C LEU A 246 -18.56 -10.16 -4.38
N PRO A 247 -19.61 -10.90 -4.81
CA PRO A 247 -19.96 -12.17 -4.15
C PRO A 247 -18.84 -13.21 -4.26
N VAL A 248 -18.19 -13.31 -5.44
CA VAL A 248 -17.06 -14.23 -5.63
C VAL A 248 -15.90 -13.83 -4.70
N ALA A 249 -15.56 -12.54 -4.65
CA ALA A 249 -14.54 -12.01 -3.75
C ALA A 249 -14.89 -12.26 -2.27
N GLY A 250 -16.16 -12.04 -1.89
CA GLY A 250 -16.63 -12.30 -0.54
C GLY A 250 -16.53 -13.77 -0.14
N LEU A 251 -16.98 -14.67 -1.02
CA LEU A 251 -16.92 -16.12 -0.77
C LEU A 251 -15.48 -16.63 -0.74
N ALA A 252 -14.61 -16.06 -1.58
CA ALA A 252 -13.23 -16.51 -1.67
C ALA A 252 -12.33 -15.96 -0.55
N PHE A 253 -12.55 -14.73 -0.08
CA PHE A 253 -11.53 -14.02 0.68
C PHE A 253 -11.97 -13.46 2.04
N ILE A 254 -13.27 -13.46 2.39
CA ILE A 254 -13.67 -13.05 3.75
C ILE A 254 -13.19 -14.11 4.75
N PRO A 255 -12.36 -13.71 5.75
CA PRO A 255 -11.91 -14.64 6.77
C PRO A 255 -13.05 -15.14 7.65
N GLN A 256 -12.81 -16.27 8.34
CA GLN A 256 -13.73 -16.78 9.35
C GLN A 256 -13.64 -15.96 10.64
N GLY A 257 -14.75 -15.84 11.36
CA GLY A 257 -14.81 -15.21 12.68
C GLY A 257 -15.55 -13.87 12.70
N ASP A 258 -15.94 -13.44 13.90
CA ASP A 258 -16.78 -12.25 14.11
C ASP A 258 -16.03 -10.95 13.77
N ALA A 259 -14.73 -10.89 14.04
CA ALA A 259 -13.91 -9.72 13.67
C ALA A 259 -13.93 -9.43 12.17
N ALA A 260 -13.95 -10.46 11.32
CA ALA A 260 -14.05 -10.30 9.87
C ALA A 260 -15.44 -9.84 9.42
N ARG A 261 -16.50 -10.23 10.14
CA ARG A 261 -17.88 -9.80 9.84
C ARG A 261 -18.10 -8.32 10.11
N LEU A 262 -17.40 -7.77 11.11
CA LEU A 262 -17.48 -6.37 11.52
C LEU A 262 -16.39 -5.49 10.90
N ALA A 263 -15.53 -6.04 10.05
CA ALA A 263 -14.44 -5.31 9.44
C ALA A 263 -14.97 -4.26 8.45
N CYS A 264 -14.46 -3.03 8.57
CA CYS A 264 -14.72 -1.92 7.65
C CYS A 264 -13.47 -1.52 6.86
N ASP A 265 -12.32 -2.02 7.25
CA ASP A 265 -10.98 -1.79 6.73
C ASP A 265 -10.46 -2.91 5.79
N ALA A 266 -11.29 -3.93 5.52
CA ALA A 266 -10.97 -5.06 4.65
C ALA A 266 -12.23 -5.58 3.95
N ILE A 267 -12.06 -6.49 2.97
CA ILE A 267 -13.21 -7.18 2.35
C ILE A 267 -14.07 -7.84 3.43
N SER A 268 -15.35 -7.53 3.45
CA SER A 268 -16.29 -7.92 4.49
C SER A 268 -17.71 -7.96 3.96
N PRO A 269 -18.67 -8.55 4.69
CA PRO A 269 -20.09 -8.48 4.33
C PRO A 269 -20.59 -7.05 4.13
N ALA A 270 -20.07 -6.09 4.90
CA ALA A 270 -20.41 -4.67 4.79
C ALA A 270 -20.01 -4.10 3.41
N LEU A 271 -18.76 -4.32 2.98
CA LEU A 271 -18.29 -3.86 1.67
C LEU A 271 -19.00 -4.57 0.51
N VAL A 272 -19.21 -5.88 0.62
CA VAL A 272 -19.94 -6.65 -0.41
C VAL A 272 -21.37 -6.15 -0.53
N SER A 273 -22.10 -5.97 0.58
CA SER A 273 -23.49 -5.47 0.55
C SER A 273 -23.56 -4.04 -0.01
N ALA A 274 -22.66 -3.15 0.40
CA ALA A 274 -22.62 -1.78 -0.12
C ALA A 274 -22.38 -1.75 -1.65
N GLY A 275 -21.46 -2.58 -2.15
CA GLY A 275 -21.21 -2.68 -3.59
C GLY A 275 -22.36 -3.31 -4.37
N LEU A 276 -23.09 -4.29 -3.80
CA LEU A 276 -24.28 -4.86 -4.41
C LEU A 276 -25.46 -3.86 -4.45
N ILE A 277 -25.62 -3.04 -3.41
CA ILE A 277 -26.60 -1.94 -3.39
C ILE A 277 -26.24 -0.92 -4.48
N ALA A 278 -24.98 -0.58 -4.65
CA ALA A 278 -24.53 0.30 -5.73
C ALA A 278 -24.80 -0.32 -7.12
N ALA A 279 -24.55 -1.62 -7.29
CA ALA A 279 -24.89 -2.34 -8.52
C ALA A 279 -26.40 -2.31 -8.82
N ALA A 280 -27.25 -2.54 -7.81
CA ALA A 280 -28.70 -2.44 -7.96
C ALA A 280 -29.16 -1.01 -8.35
N ALA A 281 -28.56 0.01 -7.73
CA ALA A 281 -28.85 1.40 -8.09
C ALA A 281 -28.47 1.71 -9.55
N LEU A 282 -27.35 1.19 -10.05
CA LEU A 282 -26.94 1.31 -11.45
C LEU A 282 -27.93 0.61 -12.39
N VAL A 283 -28.45 -0.56 -12.02
CA VAL A 283 -29.48 -1.25 -12.81
C VAL A 283 -30.76 -0.40 -12.87
N VAL A 284 -31.23 0.14 -11.74
CA VAL A 284 -32.40 1.02 -11.69
C VAL A 284 -32.19 2.25 -12.57
N LEU A 285 -31.03 2.91 -12.49
CA LEU A 285 -30.68 4.03 -13.36
C LEU A 285 -30.72 3.63 -14.84
N GLY A 286 -30.17 2.47 -15.19
CA GLY A 286 -30.19 1.95 -16.56
C GLY A 286 -31.61 1.66 -17.08
N ILE A 287 -32.51 1.16 -16.22
CA ILE A 287 -33.93 0.95 -16.55
C ILE A 287 -34.64 2.29 -16.73
N CYS A 288 -34.40 3.25 -15.84
CA CYS A 288 -35.04 4.57 -15.90
C CYS A 288 -34.47 5.48 -17.02
N ALA A 289 -33.26 5.17 -17.52
CA ALA A 289 -32.52 5.98 -18.48
C ALA A 289 -33.35 6.49 -19.68
N PRO A 290 -34.24 5.70 -20.33
CA PRO A 290 -35.06 6.16 -21.45
C PRO A 290 -36.01 7.31 -21.11
N ARG A 291 -36.35 7.47 -19.82
CA ARG A 291 -37.28 8.52 -19.33
C ARG A 291 -36.52 9.78 -18.87
N LEU A 292 -35.22 9.73 -18.79
CA LEU A 292 -34.37 10.82 -18.26
C LEU A 292 -33.86 11.71 -19.40
N HIS A 293 -34.64 12.72 -19.73
CA HIS A 293 -34.32 13.66 -20.80
C HIS A 293 -33.41 14.79 -20.26
N GLY A 294 -32.25 14.99 -20.91
CA GLY A 294 -31.28 16.02 -20.55
C GLY A 294 -30.30 15.62 -19.43
N ALA A 295 -29.13 16.24 -19.42
CA ALA A 295 -28.06 15.95 -18.47
C ALA A 295 -28.46 16.29 -17.02
N GLY A 296 -29.23 17.36 -16.81
CA GLY A 296 -29.72 17.77 -15.50
C GLY A 296 -30.61 16.70 -14.85
N ALA A 297 -31.60 16.15 -15.58
CA ALA A 297 -32.46 15.07 -15.05
C ALA A 297 -31.64 13.82 -14.71
N ARG A 298 -30.71 13.42 -15.58
CA ARG A 298 -29.83 12.28 -15.32
C ARG A 298 -28.95 12.52 -14.09
N LEU A 299 -28.38 13.70 -13.92
CA LEU A 299 -27.57 14.05 -12.76
C LEU A 299 -28.39 14.01 -11.47
N THR A 300 -29.57 14.63 -11.45
CA THR A 300 -30.43 14.68 -10.26
C THR A 300 -30.85 13.28 -9.83
N VAL A 301 -31.31 12.44 -10.78
CA VAL A 301 -31.74 11.07 -10.45
C VAL A 301 -30.55 10.20 -10.04
N SER A 302 -29.37 10.38 -10.67
CA SER A 302 -28.16 9.67 -10.26
C SER A 302 -27.71 10.07 -8.85
N ALA A 303 -27.75 11.37 -8.51
CA ALA A 303 -27.44 11.85 -7.18
C ALA A 303 -28.43 11.30 -6.13
N ALA A 304 -29.72 11.32 -6.44
CA ALA A 304 -30.74 10.72 -5.55
C ALA A 304 -30.51 9.21 -5.36
N ALA A 305 -30.23 8.47 -6.44
CA ALA A 305 -29.92 7.05 -6.37
C ALA A 305 -28.66 6.77 -5.53
N ALA A 306 -27.61 7.59 -5.67
CA ALA A 306 -26.41 7.48 -4.86
C ALA A 306 -26.66 7.77 -3.38
N LEU A 307 -27.47 8.79 -3.05
CA LEU A 307 -27.85 9.10 -1.68
C LEU A 307 -28.69 7.98 -1.05
N VAL A 308 -29.65 7.42 -1.78
CA VAL A 308 -30.45 6.29 -1.31
C VAL A 308 -29.58 5.04 -1.12
N ALA A 309 -28.71 4.74 -2.08
CA ALA A 309 -27.81 3.60 -1.99
C ALA A 309 -26.83 3.74 -0.81
N GLY A 310 -26.22 4.92 -0.65
CA GLY A 310 -25.33 5.22 0.48
C GLY A 310 -26.05 5.19 1.82
N GLY A 311 -27.25 5.75 1.90
CA GLY A 311 -28.10 5.71 3.10
C GLY A 311 -28.49 4.28 3.48
N LEU A 312 -28.89 3.46 2.51
CA LEU A 312 -29.21 2.05 2.73
C LEU A 312 -27.99 1.23 3.17
N ALA A 313 -26.84 1.44 2.51
CA ALA A 313 -25.58 0.78 2.88
C ALA A 313 -25.15 1.15 4.32
N GLY A 314 -25.23 2.43 4.68
CA GLY A 314 -24.95 2.91 6.05
C GLY A 314 -25.95 2.40 7.08
N TRP A 315 -27.23 2.33 6.74
CA TRP A 315 -28.27 1.77 7.62
C TRP A 315 -28.05 0.28 7.89
N LEU A 316 -27.65 -0.50 6.88
CA LEU A 316 -27.34 -1.92 7.03
C LEU A 316 -26.03 -2.17 7.79
N ASN A 317 -25.08 -1.23 7.70
CA ASN A 317 -23.76 -1.38 8.29
C ASN A 317 -23.39 -0.15 9.15
N PRO A 318 -24.17 0.15 10.23
CA PRO A 318 -23.99 1.38 11.00
C PRO A 318 -22.61 1.43 11.70
N HIS A 319 -22.02 0.28 12.01
CA HIS A 319 -20.68 0.18 12.60
C HIS A 319 -19.57 0.68 11.68
N CYS A 320 -19.79 0.75 10.36
CA CYS A 320 -18.83 1.29 9.40
C CYS A 320 -18.99 2.81 9.14
N LEU A 321 -19.94 3.50 9.79
CA LEU A 321 -20.08 4.96 9.66
C LEU A 321 -19.12 5.74 10.56
N GLY A 322 -18.42 5.07 11.47
CA GLY A 322 -17.42 5.65 12.36
C GLY A 322 -16.00 5.63 11.77
N ASN A 323 -15.02 5.68 12.67
CA ASN A 323 -13.62 5.56 12.28
C ASN A 323 -13.34 4.12 11.78
N PRO A 324 -12.86 3.92 10.55
CA PRO A 324 -12.59 2.60 9.99
C PRO A 324 -11.49 1.83 10.76
N TYR A 325 -10.60 2.56 11.44
CA TYR A 325 -9.54 1.97 12.28
C TYR A 325 -10.00 1.67 13.72
N GLY A 326 -11.26 1.95 14.05
CA GLY A 326 -11.82 1.77 15.38
C GLY A 326 -11.30 2.80 16.39
N ASP A 327 -11.61 2.56 17.67
CA ASP A 327 -11.14 3.41 18.78
C ASP A 327 -9.73 2.96 19.19
N ILE A 328 -8.71 3.63 18.65
CA ILE A 328 -7.34 3.41 19.07
C ILE A 328 -7.12 4.09 20.43
N ASP A 329 -6.62 3.33 21.41
CA ASP A 329 -6.25 3.85 22.71
C ASP A 329 -5.36 5.10 22.58
N PRO A 330 -5.61 6.20 23.35
CA PRO A 330 -4.85 7.44 23.23
C PRO A 330 -3.34 7.27 23.41
N LEU A 331 -2.89 6.38 24.32
CA LEU A 331 -1.48 6.11 24.51
C LEU A 331 -0.87 5.38 23.29
N VAL A 332 -1.61 4.43 22.71
CA VAL A 332 -1.20 3.74 21.51
C VAL A 332 -1.10 4.69 20.33
N ARG A 333 -2.03 5.63 20.22
CA ARG A 333 -1.99 6.69 19.20
C ARG A 333 -0.72 7.54 19.33
N GLU A 334 -0.46 8.08 20.51
CA GLU A 334 0.71 8.92 20.79
C GLU A 334 2.03 8.19 20.56
N MET A 335 2.15 6.95 21.04
CA MET A 335 3.42 6.25 21.12
C MET A 335 3.69 5.31 19.94
N TRP A 336 2.74 5.11 19.07
CA TRP A 336 2.87 4.27 17.89
C TRP A 336 2.30 4.93 16.63
N GLN A 337 1.01 5.26 16.58
CA GLN A 337 0.37 5.74 15.36
C GLN A 337 0.97 7.06 14.87
N ASP A 338 1.26 7.99 15.78
CA ASP A 338 1.87 9.28 15.45
C ASP A 338 3.35 9.16 15.03
N LEU A 339 3.98 7.99 15.27
CA LEU A 339 5.34 7.67 14.82
C LEU A 339 5.36 6.95 13.46
N VAL A 340 4.20 6.48 12.97
CA VAL A 340 4.10 5.89 11.64
C VAL A 340 4.11 7.01 10.60
N ASN A 341 5.27 7.20 9.95
CA ASN A 341 5.47 8.28 8.96
C ASN A 341 4.41 8.28 7.86
N GLU A 342 3.91 7.12 7.47
CA GLU A 342 2.90 6.97 6.43
C GLU A 342 1.53 7.55 6.79
N SER A 343 1.15 7.59 8.07
CA SER A 343 -0.10 8.19 8.55
C SER A 343 0.00 9.70 8.79
N THR A 344 1.17 10.29 8.56
CA THR A 344 1.42 11.72 8.78
C THR A 344 0.75 12.55 7.69
N PRO A 345 0.04 13.66 8.03
CA PRO A 345 -0.45 14.64 7.07
C PRO A 345 0.71 15.30 6.31
N LEU A 346 0.52 15.53 4.98
CA LEU A 346 1.54 16.16 4.14
C LEU A 346 2.07 17.49 4.70
N ALA A 347 1.19 18.33 5.25
CA ALA A 347 1.59 19.62 5.81
C ALA A 347 2.53 19.47 7.02
N LYS A 348 2.34 18.42 7.83
CA LYS A 348 3.24 18.11 8.94
C LYS A 348 4.57 17.60 8.40
N LEU A 349 4.56 16.65 7.46
CA LEU A 349 5.78 16.12 6.86
C LEU A 349 6.63 17.21 6.19
N LEU A 350 6.02 18.11 5.41
CA LEU A 350 6.73 19.25 4.79
C LEU A 350 7.32 20.24 5.81
N ARG A 351 6.71 20.35 7.01
CA ARG A 351 7.24 21.20 8.06
C ARG A 351 8.40 20.56 8.80
N ASP A 352 8.28 19.25 9.09
CA ASP A 352 9.21 18.52 9.95
C ASP A 352 10.42 17.99 9.15
N ASP A 353 10.20 17.59 7.88
CA ASP A 353 11.23 17.08 6.97
C ASP A 353 11.01 17.59 5.53
N PHE A 354 11.18 18.88 5.31
CA PHE A 354 11.05 19.47 3.96
C PHE A 354 11.99 18.83 2.94
N GLN A 355 13.22 18.50 3.38
CA GLN A 355 14.26 17.98 2.48
C GLN A 355 13.94 16.58 1.97
N GLY A 356 13.34 15.73 2.78
CA GLY A 356 12.85 14.42 2.36
C GLY A 356 11.52 14.49 1.61
N ALA A 357 10.59 15.31 2.09
CA ALA A 357 9.23 15.38 1.55
C ALA A 357 9.12 16.10 0.20
N PHE A 358 9.84 17.22 0.02
CA PHE A 358 9.72 18.03 -1.20
C PHE A 358 10.13 17.27 -2.46
N PRO A 359 11.26 16.53 -2.52
CA PRO A 359 11.60 15.70 -3.67
C PRO A 359 10.57 14.60 -3.98
N MET A 360 9.82 14.16 -2.98
CA MET A 360 8.76 13.16 -3.19
C MET A 360 7.49 13.77 -3.78
N ILE A 361 7.09 15.00 -3.38
CA ILE A 361 5.84 15.60 -3.82
C ILE A 361 5.98 16.39 -5.13
N ALA A 362 7.10 17.06 -5.35
CA ALA A 362 7.29 17.95 -6.49
C ALA A 362 7.11 17.28 -7.86
N PRO A 363 7.61 16.06 -8.11
CA PRO A 363 7.34 15.32 -9.35
C PRO A 363 5.85 15.07 -9.59
N ALA A 364 5.12 14.68 -8.54
CA ALA A 364 3.69 14.41 -8.63
C ALA A 364 2.88 15.68 -8.91
N VAL A 365 3.27 16.81 -8.31
CA VAL A 365 2.65 18.14 -8.60
C VAL A 365 2.92 18.56 -10.04
N PHE A 366 4.14 18.41 -10.53
CA PHE A 366 4.47 18.67 -11.94
C PHE A 366 3.61 17.81 -12.87
N ALA A 367 3.51 16.53 -12.60
CA ALA A 367 2.70 15.59 -13.38
C ALA A 367 1.20 15.93 -13.31
N ALA A 368 0.69 16.36 -12.15
CA ALA A 368 -0.69 16.84 -11.99
C ALA A 368 -0.97 18.08 -12.84
N LEU A 369 -0.06 19.06 -12.86
CA LEU A 369 -0.15 20.22 -13.76
C LEU A 369 -0.12 19.79 -15.23
N GLY A 370 0.68 18.79 -15.58
CA GLY A 370 0.69 18.15 -16.89
C GLY A 370 -0.65 17.52 -17.26
N THR A 371 -1.35 16.91 -16.28
CA THR A 371 -2.70 16.37 -16.48
C THR A 371 -3.72 17.48 -16.76
N VAL A 372 -3.68 18.59 -16.03
CA VAL A 372 -4.51 19.77 -16.29
C VAL A 372 -4.23 20.34 -17.69
N TYR A 373 -2.95 20.45 -18.05
CA TYR A 373 -2.54 20.87 -19.39
C TYR A 373 -3.09 19.93 -20.48
N ALA A 374 -3.05 18.61 -20.27
CA ALA A 374 -3.60 17.63 -21.21
C ALA A 374 -5.12 17.80 -21.39
N VAL A 375 -5.88 18.07 -20.31
CA VAL A 375 -7.31 18.42 -20.40
C VAL A 375 -7.54 19.66 -21.28
N ALA A 376 -6.70 20.69 -21.14
CA ALA A 376 -6.81 21.92 -21.91
C ALA A 376 -6.45 21.74 -23.40
N GLN A 377 -5.51 20.83 -23.70
CA GLN A 377 -5.01 20.59 -25.07
C GLN A 377 -5.81 19.55 -25.86
N THR A 378 -6.73 18.85 -25.23
CA THR A 378 -7.51 17.77 -25.85
C THR A 378 -8.98 18.13 -25.99
N SER A 379 -9.71 17.42 -26.84
CA SER A 379 -11.13 17.61 -27.07
C SER A 379 -11.84 16.25 -27.20
N GLY A 380 -13.16 16.25 -27.20
CA GLY A 380 -13.97 15.04 -27.41
C GLY A 380 -13.68 13.96 -26.36
N GLU A 381 -13.43 12.74 -26.82
CA GLU A 381 -13.18 11.58 -25.95
C GLU A 381 -11.84 11.66 -25.23
N ALA A 382 -10.81 12.11 -25.90
CA ALA A 382 -9.49 12.31 -25.30
C ALA A 382 -9.59 13.22 -24.07
N ARG A 383 -10.37 14.32 -24.18
CA ARG A 383 -10.61 15.22 -23.06
C ARG A 383 -11.35 14.53 -21.91
N LEU A 384 -12.33 13.67 -22.19
CA LEU A 384 -13.03 12.92 -21.13
C LEU A 384 -12.10 11.95 -20.40
N LYS A 385 -11.21 11.26 -21.12
CA LYS A 385 -10.18 10.42 -20.52
C LYS A 385 -9.27 11.22 -19.58
N TRP A 386 -8.81 12.38 -20.05
CA TRP A 386 -7.97 13.27 -19.24
C TRP A 386 -8.73 13.91 -18.07
N LEU A 387 -10.01 14.20 -18.19
CA LEU A 387 -10.86 14.63 -17.07
C LEU A 387 -11.00 13.53 -16.00
N THR A 388 -11.13 12.27 -16.43
CA THR A 388 -11.13 11.12 -15.50
C THR A 388 -9.79 11.02 -14.75
N MET A 389 -8.66 11.16 -15.45
CA MET A 389 -7.34 11.17 -14.82
C MET A 389 -7.14 12.39 -13.91
N ALA A 390 -7.66 13.56 -14.28
CA ALA A 390 -7.63 14.74 -13.42
C ALA A 390 -8.46 14.55 -12.15
N ALA A 391 -9.64 13.93 -12.25
CA ALA A 391 -10.44 13.57 -11.07
C ALA A 391 -9.70 12.59 -10.16
N ALA A 392 -9.08 11.53 -10.73
CA ALA A 392 -8.26 10.58 -9.97
C ALA A 392 -7.08 11.28 -9.27
N THR A 393 -6.38 12.17 -9.98
CA THR A 393 -5.27 12.97 -9.43
C THR A 393 -5.76 13.87 -8.28
N THR A 394 -6.91 14.53 -8.45
CA THR A 394 -7.48 15.41 -7.42
C THR A 394 -7.86 14.63 -6.16
N VAL A 395 -8.51 13.47 -6.32
CA VAL A 395 -8.87 12.61 -5.19
C VAL A 395 -7.62 12.09 -4.49
N ALA A 396 -6.62 11.60 -5.23
CA ALA A 396 -5.37 11.14 -4.64
C ALA A 396 -4.62 12.27 -3.91
N LEU A 397 -4.59 13.48 -4.48
CA LEU A 397 -4.00 14.64 -3.82
C LEU A 397 -4.73 15.02 -2.54
N ALA A 398 -6.07 14.98 -2.54
CA ALA A 398 -6.86 15.21 -1.33
C ALA A 398 -6.55 14.20 -0.22
N VAL A 399 -6.39 12.91 -0.57
CA VAL A 399 -6.01 11.88 0.42
C VAL A 399 -4.59 12.10 0.92
N VAL A 400 -3.62 12.45 0.07
CA VAL A 400 -2.23 12.76 0.47
C VAL A 400 -2.16 13.92 1.47
N THR A 401 -3.08 14.90 1.41
CA THR A 401 -3.11 15.99 2.42
C THR A 401 -3.43 15.46 3.82
N ILE A 402 -4.11 14.33 3.92
CA ILE A 402 -4.51 13.68 5.18
C ILE A 402 -3.46 12.64 5.60
N GLU A 403 -3.04 11.78 4.64
CA GLU A 403 -2.09 10.68 4.88
C GLU A 403 -1.08 10.57 3.73
N VAL A 404 0.20 10.69 4.03
CA VAL A 404 1.28 10.61 3.03
C VAL A 404 1.36 9.22 2.37
N ARG A 405 0.82 8.18 2.99
CA ARG A 405 0.67 6.83 2.42
C ARG A 405 0.06 6.84 1.01
N ALA A 406 -0.89 7.75 0.75
CA ALA A 406 -1.51 7.89 -0.56
C ALA A 406 -0.60 8.51 -1.64
N MET A 407 0.67 8.84 -1.34
CA MET A 407 1.61 9.39 -2.32
C MET A 407 1.77 8.48 -3.55
N SER A 408 1.85 7.16 -3.35
CA SER A 408 1.92 6.19 -4.44
C SER A 408 0.66 6.20 -5.31
N GLN A 409 -0.52 6.43 -4.73
CA GLN A 409 -1.78 6.61 -5.45
C GLN A 409 -1.76 7.91 -6.28
N LEU A 410 -1.21 8.99 -5.72
CA LEU A 410 -1.05 10.26 -6.45
C LEU A 410 -0.10 10.08 -7.66
N TYR A 411 1.00 9.34 -7.48
CA TYR A 411 1.91 9.04 -8.58
C TYR A 411 1.20 8.29 -9.71
N ILE A 412 0.54 7.16 -9.43
CA ILE A 412 -0.15 6.39 -10.48
C ILE A 412 -1.32 7.13 -11.13
N ALA A 413 -1.92 8.10 -10.46
CA ALA A 413 -2.97 8.94 -11.02
C ALA A 413 -2.41 10.07 -11.91
N SER A 414 -1.26 10.65 -11.58
CA SER A 414 -0.75 11.88 -12.20
C SER A 414 0.36 11.70 -13.23
N LEU A 415 1.24 10.68 -13.13
CA LEU A 415 2.45 10.50 -13.97
C LEU A 415 2.22 10.67 -15.48
N TRP A 416 1.05 10.31 -15.94
CA TRP A 416 0.65 10.35 -17.35
C TRP A 416 0.61 11.78 -17.89
N GLY A 417 0.37 12.78 -17.02
CA GLY A 417 0.46 14.19 -17.37
C GLY A 417 1.88 14.61 -17.73
N GLY A 418 2.88 14.10 -16.98
CA GLY A 418 4.30 14.27 -17.30
C GLY A 418 4.67 13.64 -18.65
N ALA A 419 4.19 12.41 -18.90
CA ALA A 419 4.35 11.75 -20.20
C ALA A 419 3.73 12.54 -21.37
N PHE A 420 2.54 13.13 -21.14
CA PHE A 420 1.87 13.96 -22.13
C PHE A 420 2.68 15.24 -22.43
N VAL A 421 3.18 15.92 -21.41
CA VAL A 421 4.03 17.12 -21.57
C VAL A 421 5.29 16.77 -22.36
N PHE A 422 5.97 15.69 -22.01
CA PHE A 422 7.13 15.19 -22.73
C PHE A 422 6.80 14.96 -24.22
N LEU A 423 5.75 14.17 -24.50
CA LEU A 423 5.34 13.86 -25.86
C LEU A 423 5.01 15.13 -26.65
N ARG A 424 4.30 16.07 -26.03
CA ARG A 424 3.90 17.32 -26.68
C ARG A 424 5.11 18.19 -27.03
N LEU A 425 6.05 18.34 -26.10
CA LEU A 425 7.28 19.10 -26.33
C LEU A 425 8.17 18.45 -27.40
N ARG A 426 8.31 17.11 -27.36
CA ARG A 426 9.06 16.37 -28.39
C ARG A 426 8.48 16.59 -29.78
N THR A 427 7.16 16.60 -29.94
CA THR A 427 6.49 16.73 -31.25
C THR A 427 6.41 18.17 -31.77
N THR A 428 6.31 19.15 -30.86
CA THR A 428 6.12 20.57 -31.25
C THR A 428 7.42 21.36 -31.27
N ARG A 429 8.46 20.92 -30.58
CA ARG A 429 9.74 21.64 -30.45
C ARG A 429 10.91 20.70 -30.85
N SER A 430 11.42 19.92 -29.91
CA SER A 430 12.49 18.93 -30.15
C SER A 430 12.66 18.03 -28.93
N LEU A 431 13.48 16.99 -29.06
CA LEU A 431 13.83 16.12 -27.94
C LEU A 431 14.53 16.93 -26.81
N THR A 432 15.38 17.88 -27.15
CA THR A 432 16.09 18.73 -26.18
C THR A 432 15.14 19.51 -25.29
N TRP A 433 14.06 20.05 -25.84
CA TRP A 433 13.01 20.74 -25.08
C TRP A 433 12.10 19.81 -24.26
N ALA A 434 12.02 18.53 -24.66
CA ALA A 434 11.21 17.54 -23.96
C ALA A 434 11.91 16.94 -22.74
N MET A 435 13.26 16.84 -22.77
CA MET A 435 14.03 16.21 -21.67
C MET A 435 13.75 16.82 -20.28
N PRO A 436 13.63 18.15 -20.10
CA PRO A 436 13.29 18.74 -18.80
C PRO A 436 12.00 18.19 -18.20
N ALA A 437 11.01 17.78 -19.02
CA ALA A 437 9.78 17.18 -18.51
C ALA A 437 10.02 15.79 -17.88
N LEU A 438 10.95 14.99 -18.42
CA LEU A 438 11.35 13.72 -17.80
C LEU A 438 12.15 13.94 -16.50
N PHE A 439 13.02 14.94 -16.48
CA PHE A 439 13.74 15.30 -15.26
C PHE A 439 12.79 15.81 -14.16
N ALA A 440 11.78 16.59 -14.53
CA ALA A 440 10.81 17.13 -13.57
C ALA A 440 9.94 16.07 -12.88
N ILE A 441 9.80 14.87 -13.47
CA ILE A 441 9.11 13.74 -12.82
C ILE A 441 10.03 12.83 -12.02
N THR A 442 11.32 13.12 -11.96
CA THR A 442 12.33 12.33 -11.28
C THR A 442 12.63 12.93 -9.91
N PRO A 443 12.38 12.22 -8.79
CA PRO A 443 12.64 12.73 -7.44
C PRO A 443 14.07 13.23 -7.23
N ALA A 444 15.06 12.50 -7.78
CA ALA A 444 16.48 12.87 -7.67
C ALA A 444 16.78 14.29 -8.23
N THR A 445 16.05 14.75 -9.25
CA THR A 445 16.19 16.12 -9.78
C THR A 445 15.86 17.17 -8.72
N TRP A 446 14.82 16.93 -7.96
CA TRP A 446 14.37 17.86 -6.92
C TRP A 446 15.26 17.79 -5.67
N SER A 447 15.87 16.62 -5.41
CA SER A 447 16.90 16.51 -4.35
C SER A 447 18.14 17.35 -4.65
N LEU A 448 18.47 17.62 -5.93
CA LEU A 448 19.58 18.50 -6.29
C LEU A 448 19.33 19.98 -6.01
N VAL A 449 18.07 20.40 -5.95
CA VAL A 449 17.68 21.80 -5.71
C VAL A 449 17.23 22.05 -4.27
N THR A 450 17.05 21.01 -3.46
CA THR A 450 16.83 21.15 -2.03
C THR A 450 18.17 21.34 -1.30
N PRO A 451 18.24 22.22 -0.30
CA PRO A 451 19.46 22.37 0.50
C PRO A 451 19.85 21.02 1.13
N ALA A 452 21.14 20.72 1.14
CA ALA A 452 21.63 19.53 1.85
C ALA A 452 21.27 19.63 3.35
N PRO A 453 20.96 18.50 4.03
CA PRO A 453 20.73 18.51 5.47
C PRO A 453 21.92 19.13 6.19
N ALA A 454 21.67 20.01 7.13
CA ALA A 454 22.72 20.72 7.91
C ALA A 454 23.62 19.79 8.76
N GLY A 455 23.46 18.47 8.65
CA GLY A 455 24.16 17.44 9.42
C GLY A 455 24.94 16.39 8.63
N GLY A 456 25.24 16.63 7.35
CA GLY A 456 25.97 15.63 6.52
C GLY A 456 25.08 14.48 6.03
N ALA A 457 25.65 13.62 5.16
CA ALA A 457 24.96 12.44 4.62
C ALA A 457 24.20 11.69 5.73
N GLN A 458 22.95 11.31 5.46
CA GLN A 458 22.19 10.43 6.36
C GLN A 458 23.09 9.27 6.75
N ALA A 459 23.66 9.35 7.97
CA ALA A 459 24.34 8.20 8.53
C ALA A 459 23.40 7.02 8.40
N GLU A 460 23.89 5.89 7.89
CA GLU A 460 23.12 4.65 7.85
C GLU A 460 22.41 4.56 9.18
N ARG A 461 21.08 4.54 9.16
CA ARG A 461 20.32 4.57 10.40
C ARG A 461 20.68 3.32 11.19
N PRO A 462 21.30 3.43 12.38
CA PRO A 462 21.84 2.25 13.09
C PRO A 462 20.78 1.18 13.41
N TRP A 463 19.50 1.60 13.41
CA TRP A 463 18.37 0.72 13.66
C TRP A 463 18.08 -0.26 12.50
N SER A 464 18.55 -0.02 11.28
CA SER A 464 18.41 -1.00 10.18
C SER A 464 19.08 -2.34 10.55
N ALA A 465 20.12 -2.30 11.38
CA ALA A 465 20.75 -3.49 11.92
C ALA A 465 19.82 -4.31 12.84
N CYS A 466 18.79 -3.71 13.43
CA CYS A 466 17.79 -4.38 14.26
C CYS A 466 16.93 -5.40 13.51
N TYR A 467 16.85 -5.29 12.20
CA TYR A 467 15.86 -6.01 11.38
C TYR A 467 16.47 -7.02 10.42
N THR A 468 17.78 -7.33 10.57
CA THR A 468 18.44 -8.37 9.77
C THR A 468 18.25 -9.76 10.38
N PRO A 469 18.16 -10.84 9.59
CA PRO A 469 18.10 -12.21 10.10
C PRO A 469 19.25 -12.55 11.05
N ALA A 470 20.45 -12.03 10.79
CA ALA A 470 21.64 -12.25 11.63
C ALA A 470 21.44 -11.77 13.07
N THR A 471 20.70 -10.68 13.27
CA THR A 471 20.40 -10.10 14.60
C THR A 471 19.56 -11.03 15.47
N PHE A 472 18.72 -11.86 14.87
CA PHE A 472 17.82 -12.77 15.58
C PHE A 472 18.39 -14.16 15.80
N ARG A 473 19.59 -14.48 15.29
CA ARG A 473 20.16 -15.84 15.31
C ARG A 473 20.26 -16.42 16.73
N ASP A 474 20.84 -15.65 17.64
CA ASP A 474 21.06 -16.13 19.02
C ASP A 474 19.72 -16.24 19.77
N MET A 475 18.81 -15.29 19.51
CA MET A 475 17.45 -15.35 20.07
C MET A 475 16.67 -16.55 19.53
N ALA A 476 16.80 -16.88 18.26
CA ALA A 476 16.11 -18.02 17.64
C ALA A 476 16.54 -19.37 18.24
N ALA A 477 17.73 -19.46 18.83
CA ALA A 477 18.23 -20.65 19.49
C ALA A 477 17.65 -20.85 20.92
N LEU A 478 17.00 -19.82 21.49
CA LEU A 478 16.38 -19.92 22.82
C LEU A 478 15.08 -20.74 22.76
N PRO A 479 14.69 -21.38 23.89
CA PRO A 479 13.41 -22.09 23.97
C PRO A 479 12.22 -21.17 23.67
N PRO A 480 11.22 -21.60 22.87
CA PRO A 480 10.10 -20.76 22.48
C PRO A 480 9.37 -20.13 23.67
N GLY A 481 8.95 -18.88 23.51
CA GLY A 481 8.23 -18.10 24.52
C GLY A 481 7.65 -16.82 23.98
N VAL A 482 6.84 -16.13 24.79
CA VAL A 482 6.27 -14.83 24.46
C VAL A 482 7.29 -13.74 24.72
N VAL A 483 7.49 -12.88 23.74
CA VAL A 483 8.45 -11.77 23.75
C VAL A 483 7.71 -10.45 23.83
N ALA A 484 8.02 -9.62 24.83
CA ALA A 484 7.69 -8.21 24.85
C ALA A 484 8.87 -7.42 24.27
N GLY A 485 8.62 -6.62 23.24
CA GLY A 485 9.62 -5.77 22.57
C GLY A 485 8.98 -4.54 21.96
N PRO A 486 9.75 -3.54 21.52
CA PRO A 486 9.23 -2.43 20.74
C PRO A 486 8.33 -2.93 19.60
N VAL A 487 7.24 -2.21 19.35
CA VAL A 487 6.13 -2.69 18.49
C VAL A 487 6.60 -3.14 17.11
N PHE A 488 7.53 -2.39 16.49
CA PHE A 488 8.07 -2.71 15.17
C PHE A 488 8.93 -3.99 15.14
N LEU A 489 9.44 -4.42 16.29
CA LEU A 489 10.23 -5.65 16.38
C LEU A 489 9.38 -6.93 16.26
N GLY A 490 8.07 -6.83 16.57
CA GLY A 490 7.17 -7.98 16.65
C GLY A 490 7.08 -8.80 15.37
N SER A 491 6.94 -8.15 14.21
CA SER A 491 6.89 -8.83 12.91
C SER A 491 8.20 -9.56 12.57
N HIS A 492 9.34 -8.99 12.95
CA HIS A 492 10.66 -9.59 12.72
C HIS A 492 10.93 -10.77 13.68
N ILE A 493 10.47 -10.68 14.94
CA ILE A 493 10.48 -11.82 15.88
C ILE A 493 9.70 -12.98 15.25
N LEU A 494 8.51 -12.71 14.72
CA LEU A 494 7.68 -13.70 14.06
C LEU A 494 8.37 -14.33 12.84
N ALA A 495 9.05 -13.52 12.03
CA ALA A 495 9.68 -13.95 10.79
C ALA A 495 10.98 -14.73 11.01
N HIS A 496 11.78 -14.37 12.02
CA HIS A 496 13.14 -14.88 12.20
C HIS A 496 13.33 -15.84 13.37
N THR A 497 12.29 -16.04 14.19
CA THR A 497 12.41 -16.87 15.40
C THR A 497 11.20 -17.78 15.59
N PRO A 498 11.29 -18.83 16.44
CA PRO A 498 10.14 -19.65 16.84
C PRO A 498 9.28 -18.99 17.94
N HIS A 499 9.64 -17.79 18.40
CA HIS A 499 8.95 -17.10 19.48
C HIS A 499 7.62 -16.50 19.04
N SER A 500 6.76 -16.20 20.02
CA SER A 500 5.56 -15.36 19.86
C SER A 500 5.88 -13.93 20.26
N ALA A 501 5.34 -12.94 19.55
CA ALA A 501 5.46 -11.53 19.90
C ALA A 501 4.17 -11.04 20.59
N LEU A 502 4.32 -10.28 21.68
CA LEU A 502 3.18 -9.72 22.39
C LEU A 502 2.46 -8.67 21.53
N ALA A 503 3.19 -7.87 20.74
CA ALA A 503 2.63 -6.87 19.84
C ALA A 503 3.40 -6.78 18.54
N ALA A 504 2.71 -6.27 17.48
CA ALA A 504 3.28 -5.87 16.21
C ALA A 504 2.51 -4.61 15.69
N PRO A 505 3.01 -3.88 14.69
CA PRO A 505 2.49 -2.56 14.33
C PRO A 505 1.19 -2.59 13.52
N TYR A 506 0.15 -3.25 14.05
CA TYR A 506 -1.16 -3.39 13.41
C TYR A 506 -2.26 -2.74 14.23
N HIS A 507 -3.07 -1.88 13.62
CA HIS A 507 -4.14 -1.13 14.29
C HIS A 507 -5.14 -2.02 15.04
N ARG A 508 -5.38 -3.26 14.56
CA ARG A 508 -6.25 -4.24 15.20
C ARG A 508 -5.65 -4.85 16.48
N MET A 509 -4.37 -4.53 16.79
CA MET A 509 -3.66 -5.01 17.97
C MET A 509 -3.60 -3.98 19.10
N THR A 510 -4.47 -2.99 19.12
CA THR A 510 -4.47 -1.88 20.09
C THR A 510 -4.29 -2.36 21.55
N LYS A 511 -4.99 -3.41 21.96
CA LYS A 511 -4.87 -3.97 23.32
C LYS A 511 -3.48 -4.51 23.62
N SER A 512 -2.90 -5.28 22.71
CA SER A 512 -1.57 -5.89 22.86
C SER A 512 -0.46 -4.86 22.76
N ILE A 513 -0.61 -3.86 21.86
CA ILE A 513 0.30 -2.72 21.78
C ILE A 513 0.26 -1.95 23.10
N ARG A 514 -0.93 -1.67 23.63
CA ARG A 514 -1.10 -1.00 24.92
C ARG A 514 -0.42 -1.78 26.06
N ALA A 515 -0.66 -3.10 26.15
CA ALA A 515 -0.04 -3.95 27.16
C ALA A 515 1.50 -3.92 27.06
N THR A 516 2.04 -3.95 25.84
CA THR A 516 3.48 -3.85 25.61
C THR A 516 4.03 -2.50 26.06
N LEU A 517 3.37 -1.39 25.69
CA LEU A 517 3.77 -0.04 26.11
C LEU A 517 3.72 0.12 27.63
N ASP A 518 2.66 -0.39 28.26
CA ASP A 518 2.52 -0.35 29.73
C ASP A 518 3.68 -1.08 30.45
N ILE A 519 4.17 -2.20 29.90
CA ILE A 519 5.35 -2.91 30.45
C ILE A 519 6.59 -2.03 30.37
N PHE A 520 6.84 -1.36 29.25
CA PHE A 520 8.07 -0.59 29.06
C PHE A 520 8.08 0.78 29.76
N VAL A 521 6.90 1.39 29.94
CA VAL A 521 6.75 2.71 30.60
C VAL A 521 6.68 2.57 32.13
N ALA A 522 6.19 1.45 32.64
CA ALA A 522 6.05 1.20 34.08
C ALA A 522 7.42 1.05 34.76
N GLU A 523 7.50 1.45 36.05
CA GLU A 523 8.64 1.16 36.90
C GLU A 523 8.94 -0.34 36.95
N PRO A 524 10.20 -0.77 37.13
CA PRO A 524 10.64 -2.15 36.97
C PRO A 524 9.80 -3.18 37.72
N GLU A 525 9.41 -2.94 38.98
CA GLU A 525 8.61 -3.92 39.74
C GLU A 525 7.16 -4.00 39.22
N ARG A 526 6.57 -2.88 38.81
CA ARG A 526 5.25 -2.91 38.16
C ARG A 526 5.32 -3.56 36.79
N ALA A 527 6.38 -3.29 36.03
CA ALA A 527 6.64 -3.95 34.74
C ALA A 527 6.74 -5.48 34.87
N ARG A 528 7.37 -5.98 35.95
CA ARG A 528 7.41 -7.41 36.26
C ARG A 528 6.02 -8.03 36.41
N GLN A 529 5.13 -7.36 37.15
CA GLN A 529 3.75 -7.82 37.33
C GLN A 529 2.98 -7.85 36.00
N LEU A 530 3.12 -6.79 35.18
CA LEU A 530 2.48 -6.68 33.88
C LEU A 530 3.02 -7.75 32.90
N ALA A 531 4.32 -7.96 32.86
CA ALA A 531 4.96 -8.99 32.05
C ALA A 531 4.51 -10.40 32.45
N ALA A 532 4.43 -10.67 33.74
CA ALA A 532 3.93 -11.95 34.25
C ALA A 532 2.45 -12.18 33.90
N ALA A 533 1.61 -11.14 34.04
CA ALA A 533 0.19 -11.22 33.68
C ALA A 533 -0.02 -11.47 32.16
N ALA A 534 0.89 -10.96 31.33
CA ALA A 534 0.89 -11.16 29.87
C ALA A 534 1.60 -12.46 29.43
N GLY A 535 2.09 -13.27 30.34
CA GLY A 535 2.81 -14.52 30.05
C GLY A 535 4.15 -14.29 29.32
N VAL A 536 4.76 -13.12 29.49
CA VAL A 536 6.04 -12.77 28.87
C VAL A 536 7.17 -13.59 29.43
N ARG A 537 7.88 -14.32 28.58
CA ARG A 537 9.09 -15.05 28.91
C ARG A 537 10.34 -14.23 28.64
N TYR A 538 10.33 -13.41 27.60
CA TYR A 538 11.49 -12.61 27.21
C TYR A 538 11.11 -11.15 27.03
N VAL A 539 12.02 -10.28 27.45
CA VAL A 539 11.99 -8.85 27.13
C VAL A 539 13.11 -8.59 26.13
N ALA A 540 12.77 -8.09 24.95
CA ALA A 540 13.71 -7.78 23.89
C ALA A 540 13.76 -6.28 23.63
N LEU A 541 14.97 -5.74 23.46
CA LEU A 541 15.22 -4.34 23.11
C LEU A 541 16.20 -4.28 21.95
N CYS A 542 15.87 -3.52 20.93
CA CYS A 542 16.84 -3.05 19.98
C CYS A 542 16.99 -1.54 20.12
N PHE A 543 18.25 -1.06 20.13
CA PHE A 543 18.54 0.34 20.39
C PHE A 543 18.21 1.18 19.13
N ASP A 544 16.92 1.40 18.94
CA ASP A 544 16.38 2.36 17.98
C ASP A 544 16.02 3.64 18.73
N PRO A 545 16.77 4.76 18.49
CA PRO A 545 16.53 6.02 19.20
C PRO A 545 15.12 6.59 18.99
N ASP A 546 14.52 6.32 17.81
CA ASP A 546 13.23 6.92 17.45
C ASP A 546 12.09 6.26 18.25
N SER A 547 12.02 4.94 18.30
CA SER A 547 10.96 4.24 19.06
C SER A 547 11.23 4.18 20.56
N LEU A 548 12.46 3.88 20.98
CA LEU A 548 12.82 3.85 22.40
C LEU A 548 12.82 5.23 23.03
N GLY A 549 13.25 6.26 22.31
CA GLY A 549 13.29 7.64 22.82
C GLY A 549 11.91 8.14 23.26
N VAL A 550 10.85 7.85 22.51
CA VAL A 550 9.48 8.21 22.88
C VAL A 550 9.01 7.43 24.11
N ILE A 551 9.30 6.12 24.18
CA ILE A 551 8.96 5.28 25.32
C ILE A 551 9.66 5.79 26.61
N ILE A 552 10.96 6.09 26.53
CA ILE A 552 11.75 6.60 27.65
C ILE A 552 11.25 7.99 28.09
N LYS A 553 10.94 8.87 27.13
CA LYS A 553 10.39 10.19 27.45
C LYS A 553 9.07 10.11 28.19
N ARG A 554 8.24 9.12 27.87
CA ARG A 554 6.94 8.90 28.53
C ARG A 554 7.09 8.25 29.92
N GLY A 555 8.08 7.36 30.08
CA GLY A 555 8.39 6.66 31.33
C GLY A 555 9.86 6.83 31.70
N PRO A 556 10.30 8.00 32.22
CA PRO A 556 11.71 8.25 32.50
C PRO A 556 12.28 7.36 33.62
N ASN A 557 11.41 6.81 34.47
CA ASN A 557 11.75 5.82 35.50
C ASN A 557 11.28 4.40 35.12
N GLY A 558 10.81 4.21 33.88
CA GLY A 558 10.24 2.97 33.40
C GLY A 558 11.29 1.91 33.06
N LEU A 559 10.80 0.69 32.78
CA LEU A 559 11.64 -0.45 32.42
C LEU A 559 12.57 -0.14 31.26
N ALA A 560 12.08 0.52 30.20
CA ALA A 560 12.91 0.86 29.04
C ALA A 560 14.06 1.80 29.42
N ALA A 561 13.80 2.83 30.23
CA ALA A 561 14.83 3.76 30.73
C ALA A 561 15.85 3.02 31.62
N ALA A 562 15.39 2.18 32.54
CA ALA A 562 16.25 1.39 33.41
C ALA A 562 17.18 0.46 32.61
N LEU A 563 16.66 -0.25 31.62
CA LEU A 563 17.46 -1.16 30.77
C LEU A 563 18.48 -0.42 29.89
N THR A 564 18.20 0.83 29.53
CA THR A 564 19.13 1.64 28.73
C THR A 564 20.21 2.34 29.56
N SER A 565 19.89 2.78 30.81
CA SER A 565 20.78 3.55 31.67
C SER A 565 21.68 2.70 32.57
N THR A 566 21.19 1.57 33.07
CA THR A 566 21.88 0.72 34.07
C THR A 566 22.62 -0.48 33.47
N GLY A 567 22.69 -0.57 32.15
CA GLY A 567 23.27 -1.74 31.48
C GLY A 567 22.46 -3.03 31.68
N GLY A 568 21.15 -2.90 32.08
CA GLY A 568 20.24 -4.04 32.19
C GLY A 568 20.25 -4.78 33.52
N ALA A 569 20.90 -4.26 34.56
CA ALA A 569 20.95 -4.88 35.89
C ALA A 569 19.61 -4.72 36.62
N ILE A 570 18.64 -5.55 36.31
CA ILE A 570 17.33 -5.65 36.98
C ILE A 570 17.19 -7.06 37.51
N ASP A 571 16.94 -7.21 38.82
CA ASP A 571 17.02 -8.48 39.55
C ASP A 571 16.19 -9.63 38.95
N TRP A 572 15.03 -9.30 38.40
CA TRP A 572 14.13 -10.26 37.80
C TRP A 572 14.36 -10.53 36.31
N LEU A 573 15.34 -9.86 35.67
CA LEU A 573 15.75 -10.05 34.29
C LEU A 573 17.16 -10.64 34.21
N ARG A 574 17.30 -11.72 33.46
CA ARG A 574 18.60 -12.36 33.16
C ARG A 574 18.95 -12.07 31.70
N PRO A 575 20.06 -11.40 31.41
CA PRO A 575 20.51 -11.24 30.04
C PRO A 575 20.81 -12.61 29.43
N VAL A 576 20.28 -12.88 28.22
CA VAL A 576 20.46 -14.13 27.48
C VAL A 576 20.98 -13.92 26.06
N VAL A 577 20.83 -12.71 25.51
CA VAL A 577 21.48 -12.25 24.27
C VAL A 577 21.97 -10.83 24.50
N GLU A 578 23.28 -10.63 24.34
CA GLU A 578 23.93 -9.32 24.51
C GLU A 578 24.80 -8.93 23.30
N THR A 579 24.79 -9.74 22.26
CA THR A 579 25.59 -9.55 21.05
C THR A 579 24.83 -8.72 20.01
N GLY A 580 25.51 -7.76 19.40
CA GLY A 580 24.93 -6.92 18.35
C GLY A 580 23.94 -5.85 18.87
N PRO A 581 23.01 -5.38 18.03
CA PRO A 581 22.05 -4.32 18.35
C PRO A 581 20.87 -4.79 19.20
N LEU A 582 20.56 -6.09 19.21
CA LEU A 582 19.45 -6.70 19.94
C LEU A 582 19.94 -7.19 21.31
N ARG A 583 19.24 -6.81 22.36
CA ARG A 583 19.39 -7.37 23.71
C ARG A 583 18.16 -8.12 24.12
N VAL A 584 18.32 -9.32 24.66
CA VAL A 584 17.21 -10.16 25.13
C VAL A 584 17.46 -10.56 26.58
N TYR A 585 16.44 -10.37 27.39
CA TYR A 585 16.44 -10.71 28.80
C TYR A 585 15.36 -11.79 29.08
N GLU A 586 15.70 -12.83 29.79
CA GLU A 586 14.73 -13.82 30.28
C GLU A 586 14.12 -13.35 31.60
N VAL A 587 12.79 -13.41 31.68
CA VAL A 587 12.04 -13.12 32.91
C VAL A 587 12.23 -14.27 33.90
N ARG A 588 12.83 -13.99 35.04
CA ARG A 588 12.97 -14.98 36.13
C ARG A 588 11.61 -15.21 36.78
N ALA A 589 11.27 -16.48 36.97
CA ALA A 589 10.12 -16.82 37.82
C ALA A 589 10.26 -16.17 39.21
N PRO A 590 9.16 -15.71 39.85
CA PRO A 590 9.22 -15.28 41.22
C PRO A 590 9.87 -16.41 42.06
N ALA A 591 10.88 -16.06 42.87
CA ALA A 591 11.40 -17.02 43.84
C ALA A 591 10.21 -17.52 44.65
N GLY A 592 9.86 -18.80 44.51
CA GLY A 592 8.84 -19.40 45.36
C GLY A 592 9.17 -19.12 46.81
N PRO A 593 8.17 -19.11 47.72
CA PRO A 593 8.46 -18.98 49.13
C PRO A 593 9.51 -20.06 49.50
N GLN A 594 10.66 -19.60 50.01
CA GLN A 594 11.65 -20.54 50.53
C GLN A 594 10.97 -21.36 51.60
N PRO A 595 11.12 -22.69 51.59
CA PRO A 595 10.48 -23.58 52.56
C PRO A 595 10.88 -23.29 54.00
#